data_abe5be2874b712a13f7cd6d89d4d9e07
#
_entry.id   abe5be2874b712a13f7cd6d89d4d9e07
#
_cell.length_a   1.000
_cell.length_b   1.000
_cell.length_c   1.000
_cell.angle_alpha   90.00
_cell.angle_beta   90.00
_cell.angle_gamma   90.00
#
_symmetry.space_group_name_H-M   'P 1'
#
loop_
_entity.id
_entity.type
_entity.pdbx_description
1 polymer ?
#
loop_
_entity_poly.entity_id
_entity_poly.type
_entity_poly.pdbx_seq_one_letter_code
_entity_poly.pdbx_strand_id
1 'polypeptide(L)'
;MTIRKMANEELSQCVDVIRKSYETEAVAFGITEMNCPQHAAFITLDRLQMSAEWGYVFYGAFEDDELIACFAIENKDDSVYELHLFSVLPDKRYGGVGAKCLEFAKNEVFSMGGMVLNAGAIHQSVSVRNWYEKNGFKQKEIHRAAYLPFALGIMSCNVCE
;
A
#
# COMPACT_ATOMS: atom_id res chain seq x y z
N MET A 1 -8.80 -14.59 9.97
CA MET A 1 -8.07 -13.91 8.88
C MET A 1 -6.63 -14.38 8.88
N THR A 2 -6.12 -14.74 7.72
CA THR A 2 -4.73 -15.17 7.53
C THR A 2 -4.01 -14.18 6.63
N ILE A 3 -2.84 -13.71 7.06
CA ILE A 3 -1.99 -12.82 6.24
C ILE A 3 -0.76 -13.60 5.85
N ARG A 4 -0.46 -13.67 4.55
CA ARG A 4 0.66 -14.44 4.03
C ARG A 4 1.22 -13.86 2.73
N LYS A 5 2.44 -14.28 2.41
CA LYS A 5 3.06 -13.98 1.12
C LYS A 5 2.24 -14.61 -0.01
N MET A 6 2.14 -13.91 -1.13
CA MET A 6 1.43 -14.38 -2.32
C MET A 6 2.41 -14.84 -3.40
N ALA A 7 2.05 -15.91 -4.09
CA ALA A 7 2.78 -16.38 -5.25
C ALA A 7 2.43 -15.54 -6.49
N ASN A 8 3.31 -15.55 -7.50
CA ASN A 8 3.08 -14.79 -8.73
C ASN A 8 1.77 -15.17 -9.42
N GLU A 9 1.38 -16.45 -9.35
CA GLU A 9 0.15 -16.98 -9.94
C GLU A 9 -1.10 -16.41 -9.27
N GLU A 10 -0.96 -15.87 -8.06
CA GLU A 10 -2.07 -15.31 -7.30
C GLU A 10 -2.25 -13.80 -7.52
N LEU A 11 -1.34 -13.13 -8.22
CA LEU A 11 -1.38 -11.67 -8.39
C LEU A 11 -2.62 -11.18 -9.11
N SER A 12 -3.24 -12.01 -9.96
CA SER A 12 -4.50 -11.66 -10.62
C SER A 12 -5.61 -11.32 -9.62
N GLN A 13 -5.59 -11.94 -8.45
CA GLN A 13 -6.57 -11.66 -7.39
C GLN A 13 -6.39 -10.26 -6.80
N CYS A 14 -5.17 -9.74 -6.81
CA CYS A 14 -4.86 -8.42 -6.27
C CYS A 14 -5.43 -7.28 -7.12
N VAL A 15 -5.54 -7.47 -8.43
CA VAL A 15 -5.98 -6.39 -9.35
C VAL A 15 -7.32 -5.81 -8.91
N ASP A 16 -8.31 -6.65 -8.68
CA ASP A 16 -9.65 -6.22 -8.29
C ASP A 16 -9.66 -5.55 -6.92
N VAL A 17 -8.96 -6.14 -5.95
CA VAL A 17 -8.87 -5.58 -4.58
C VAL A 17 -8.21 -4.20 -4.60
N ILE A 18 -7.11 -4.05 -5.33
CA ILE A 18 -6.40 -2.78 -5.43
C ILE A 18 -7.28 -1.72 -6.11
N ARG A 19 -7.88 -2.07 -7.24
CA ARG A 19 -8.74 -1.14 -7.98
C ARG A 19 -9.91 -0.66 -7.13
N LYS A 20 -10.62 -1.56 -6.48
CA LYS A 20 -11.76 -1.21 -5.62
C LYS A 20 -11.33 -0.35 -4.43
N SER A 21 -10.20 -0.66 -3.84
CA SER A 21 -9.69 0.11 -2.71
C SER A 21 -9.34 1.54 -3.11
N TYR A 22 -8.62 1.71 -4.22
CA TYR A 22 -8.14 3.02 -4.67
C TYR A 22 -9.19 3.82 -5.44
N GLU A 23 -10.27 3.20 -5.90
CA GLU A 23 -11.38 3.91 -6.52
C GLU A 23 -11.99 4.97 -5.59
N THR A 24 -12.08 4.67 -4.31
CA THR A 24 -12.56 5.63 -3.31
C THR A 24 -11.72 6.90 -3.31
N GLU A 25 -10.40 6.75 -3.34
CA GLU A 25 -9.46 7.86 -3.41
C GLU A 25 -9.56 8.60 -4.73
N ALA A 26 -9.64 7.88 -5.84
CA ALA A 26 -9.75 8.49 -7.16
C ALA A 26 -11.00 9.37 -7.27
N VAL A 27 -12.13 8.89 -6.79
CA VAL A 27 -13.38 9.65 -6.77
C VAL A 27 -13.25 10.89 -5.88
N ALA A 28 -12.69 10.73 -4.68
CA ALA A 28 -12.57 11.83 -3.72
C ALA A 28 -11.68 12.97 -4.22
N PHE A 29 -10.65 12.67 -5.01
CA PHE A 29 -9.67 13.66 -5.47
C PHE A 29 -9.74 13.95 -6.97
N GLY A 30 -10.78 13.48 -7.66
CA GLY A 30 -10.95 13.76 -9.09
C GLY A 30 -9.86 13.15 -9.95
N ILE A 31 -9.34 11.99 -9.59
CA ILE A 31 -8.28 11.29 -10.31
C ILE A 31 -8.90 10.44 -11.42
N THR A 32 -8.37 10.60 -12.64
CA THR A 32 -8.81 9.87 -13.82
C THR A 32 -7.62 9.27 -14.55
N GLU A 33 -7.88 8.36 -15.50
CA GLU A 33 -6.82 7.82 -16.35
C GLU A 33 -6.12 8.91 -17.16
N MET A 34 -6.81 10.01 -17.46
CA MET A 34 -6.23 11.12 -18.22
C MET A 34 -5.27 11.95 -17.38
N ASN A 35 -5.62 12.27 -16.12
CA ASN A 35 -4.77 13.15 -15.31
C ASN A 35 -3.75 12.40 -14.45
N CYS A 36 -3.93 11.09 -14.22
CA CYS A 36 -3.00 10.28 -13.47
C CYS A 36 -3.12 8.79 -13.87
N PRO A 37 -2.62 8.41 -15.06
CA PRO A 37 -2.75 7.03 -15.55
C PRO A 37 -2.04 6.00 -14.69
N GLN A 38 -1.06 6.41 -13.89
CA GLN A 38 -0.31 5.51 -13.01
C GLN A 38 -1.00 5.24 -11.66
N HIS A 39 -2.12 5.90 -11.39
CA HIS A 39 -2.85 5.72 -10.13
C HIS A 39 -3.32 4.26 -9.98
N ALA A 40 -3.28 3.75 -8.75
CA ALA A 40 -3.59 2.35 -8.48
C ALA A 40 -5.04 1.95 -8.80
N ALA A 41 -5.96 2.91 -8.89
CA ALA A 41 -7.33 2.65 -9.35
C ALA A 41 -7.38 2.08 -10.77
N PHE A 42 -6.32 2.25 -11.57
CA PHE A 42 -6.23 1.80 -12.96
C PHE A 42 -5.19 0.70 -13.16
N ILE A 43 -4.76 0.06 -12.08
CA ILE A 43 -3.69 -0.94 -12.13
C ILE A 43 -4.08 -2.16 -12.98
N THR A 44 -3.08 -2.75 -13.63
CA THR A 44 -3.26 -3.93 -14.46
C THR A 44 -2.43 -5.09 -13.91
N LEU A 45 -2.78 -6.32 -14.32
CA LEU A 45 -2.00 -7.50 -13.95
C LEU A 45 -0.55 -7.40 -14.46
N ASP A 46 -0.36 -6.91 -15.70
CA ASP A 46 0.98 -6.72 -16.27
C ASP A 46 1.84 -5.84 -15.38
N ARG A 47 1.28 -4.76 -14.85
CA ARG A 47 2.00 -3.85 -13.96
C ARG A 47 2.38 -4.52 -12.63
N LEU A 48 1.50 -5.36 -12.09
CA LEU A 48 1.82 -6.12 -10.86
C LEU A 48 2.92 -7.13 -11.12
N GLN A 49 2.88 -7.82 -12.26
CA GLN A 49 3.91 -8.79 -12.65
C GLN A 49 5.26 -8.10 -12.82
N MET A 50 5.30 -6.95 -13.47
CA MET A 50 6.52 -6.14 -13.61
C MET A 50 7.06 -5.71 -12.25
N SER A 51 6.18 -5.28 -11.36
CA SER A 51 6.58 -4.86 -10.00
C SER A 51 7.22 -6.03 -9.24
N ALA A 52 6.69 -7.24 -9.37
CA ALA A 52 7.25 -8.44 -8.77
C ALA A 52 8.66 -8.73 -9.34
N GLU A 53 8.84 -8.56 -10.65
CA GLU A 53 10.16 -8.72 -11.28
C GLU A 53 11.17 -7.69 -10.78
N TRP A 54 10.71 -6.48 -10.42
CA TRP A 54 11.58 -5.42 -9.87
C TRP A 54 11.86 -5.58 -8.38
N GLY A 55 11.32 -6.63 -7.74
CA GLY A 55 11.62 -6.94 -6.36
C GLY A 55 10.50 -6.66 -5.36
N TYR A 56 9.31 -6.27 -5.83
CA TYR A 56 8.16 -6.15 -4.95
C TYR A 56 7.72 -7.53 -4.47
N VAL A 57 7.55 -7.70 -3.17
CA VAL A 57 7.00 -8.92 -2.58
C VAL A 57 5.58 -8.64 -2.14
N PHE A 58 4.63 -9.41 -2.68
CA PHE A 58 3.21 -9.21 -2.42
C PHE A 58 2.72 -10.09 -1.26
N TYR A 59 1.84 -9.52 -0.46
CA TYR A 59 1.19 -10.16 0.68
C TYR A 59 -0.32 -9.97 0.57
N GLY A 60 -1.07 -10.95 1.01
CA GLY A 60 -2.52 -10.90 1.02
C GLY A 60 -3.10 -11.27 2.36
N ALA A 61 -4.22 -10.67 2.70
CA ALA A 61 -5.05 -11.04 3.85
C ALA A 61 -6.28 -11.76 3.33
N PHE A 62 -6.51 -12.96 3.85
CA PHE A 62 -7.57 -13.87 3.42
C PHE A 62 -8.55 -14.13 4.56
N GLU A 63 -9.82 -14.10 4.23
CA GLU A 63 -10.91 -14.47 5.12
C GLU A 63 -11.76 -15.50 4.38
N ASP A 64 -11.88 -16.72 4.92
CA ASP A 64 -12.58 -17.84 4.25
C ASP A 64 -12.08 -18.05 2.80
N ASP A 65 -10.77 -18.04 2.62
CA ASP A 65 -10.06 -18.20 1.33
C ASP A 65 -10.31 -17.07 0.32
N GLU A 66 -10.99 -16.00 0.71
CA GLU A 66 -11.21 -14.82 -0.11
C GLU A 66 -10.18 -13.74 0.23
N LEU A 67 -9.56 -13.16 -0.81
CA LEU A 67 -8.64 -12.04 -0.63
C LEU A 67 -9.42 -10.77 -0.30
N ILE A 68 -9.18 -10.20 0.88
CA ILE A 68 -9.88 -8.98 1.33
C ILE A 68 -8.97 -7.76 1.44
N ALA A 69 -7.66 -7.98 1.44
CA ALA A 69 -6.67 -6.90 1.48
C ALA A 69 -5.36 -7.41 0.89
N CYS A 70 -4.56 -6.50 0.36
CA CYS A 70 -3.22 -6.84 -0.13
C CYS A 70 -2.30 -5.62 -0.09
N PHE A 71 -1.02 -5.89 -0.16
CA PHE A 71 0.02 -4.85 -0.19
C PHE A 71 1.32 -5.46 -0.71
N ALA A 72 2.27 -4.61 -1.06
CA ALA A 72 3.61 -5.06 -1.45
C ALA A 72 4.66 -4.35 -0.61
N ILE A 73 5.78 -5.01 -0.40
CA ILE A 73 6.95 -4.48 0.30
C ILE A 73 8.13 -4.53 -0.65
N GLU A 74 8.85 -3.42 -0.75
CA GLU A 74 10.06 -3.30 -1.56
C GLU A 74 11.23 -2.90 -0.68
N ASN A 75 12.38 -3.57 -0.84
CA ASN A 75 13.61 -3.16 -0.20
C ASN A 75 14.27 -2.06 -1.05
N LYS A 76 14.43 -0.86 -0.48
CA LYS A 76 15.05 0.27 -1.18
C LYS A 76 16.56 0.33 -0.98
N ASP A 77 17.01 0.01 0.22
CA ASP A 77 18.43 -0.16 0.56
C ASP A 77 18.53 -1.03 1.83
N ASP A 78 19.72 -1.17 2.39
CA ASP A 78 20.01 -2.17 3.45
C ASP A 78 18.99 -2.21 4.60
N SER A 79 18.47 -1.06 5.02
CA SER A 79 17.61 -0.97 6.20
C SER A 79 16.28 -0.28 5.93
N VAL A 80 16.07 0.27 4.74
CA VAL A 80 14.87 1.04 4.38
C VAL A 80 14.00 0.24 3.41
N TYR A 81 12.75 0.08 3.78
CA TYR A 81 11.73 -0.62 2.99
C TYR A 81 10.58 0.32 2.68
N GLU A 82 9.89 0.07 1.60
CA GLU A 82 8.70 0.81 1.19
C GLU A 82 7.48 -0.09 1.10
N LEU A 83 6.38 0.41 1.61
CA LEU A 83 5.06 -0.20 1.51
C LEU A 83 4.37 0.36 0.26
N HIS A 84 3.88 -0.51 -0.59
CA HIS A 84 3.22 -0.13 -1.84
C HIS A 84 1.84 -0.78 -1.96
N LEU A 85 0.95 -0.10 -2.69
CA LEU A 85 -0.35 -0.66 -3.10
C LEU A 85 -1.17 -1.19 -1.93
N PHE A 86 -1.08 -0.54 -0.78
CA PHE A 86 -1.79 -0.96 0.43
C PHE A 86 -3.30 -0.79 0.22
N SER A 87 -4.00 -1.91 0.22
CA SER A 87 -5.40 -1.97 -0.21
C SER A 87 -6.23 -2.83 0.73
N VAL A 88 -7.40 -2.31 1.11
CA VAL A 88 -8.42 -3.06 1.85
C VAL A 88 -9.73 -2.86 1.10
N LEU A 89 -10.46 -3.95 0.84
CA LEU A 89 -11.78 -3.83 0.21
C LEU A 89 -12.65 -2.85 0.99
N PRO A 90 -13.37 -1.95 0.33
CA PRO A 90 -14.17 -0.92 1.02
C PRO A 90 -15.13 -1.46 2.07
N ASP A 91 -15.80 -2.59 1.80
CA ASP A 91 -16.74 -3.22 2.72
C ASP A 91 -16.06 -3.96 3.89
N LYS A 92 -14.74 -4.08 3.87
CA LYS A 92 -13.94 -4.69 4.94
C LYS A 92 -13.17 -3.66 5.78
N ARG A 93 -13.38 -2.38 5.51
CA ARG A 93 -12.78 -1.28 6.28
C ARG A 93 -13.45 -1.13 7.64
N TYR A 94 -12.76 -0.41 8.55
CA TYR A 94 -13.21 -0.09 9.91
C TYR A 94 -13.35 -1.30 10.86
N GLY A 95 -12.96 -2.49 10.40
CA GLY A 95 -12.93 -3.70 11.23
C GLY A 95 -11.52 -4.10 11.71
N GLY A 96 -10.53 -3.23 11.53
CA GLY A 96 -9.15 -3.50 11.97
C GLY A 96 -8.30 -4.28 10.98
N VAL A 97 -8.81 -4.62 9.81
CA VAL A 97 -8.05 -5.37 8.78
C VAL A 97 -6.81 -4.60 8.37
N GLY A 98 -6.95 -3.31 8.06
CA GLY A 98 -5.83 -2.47 7.66
C GLY A 98 -4.75 -2.38 8.73
N ALA A 99 -5.15 -2.18 9.98
CA ALA A 99 -4.20 -2.10 11.10
C ALA A 99 -3.43 -3.41 11.29
N LYS A 100 -4.09 -4.55 11.14
CA LYS A 100 -3.46 -5.87 11.22
C LYS A 100 -2.48 -6.11 10.07
N CYS A 101 -2.85 -5.71 8.86
CA CYS A 101 -1.97 -5.79 7.70
C CYS A 101 -0.72 -4.90 7.89
N LEU A 102 -0.91 -3.70 8.41
CA LEU A 102 0.19 -2.78 8.66
C LEU A 102 1.14 -3.31 9.73
N GLU A 103 0.60 -3.87 10.80
CA GLU A 103 1.41 -4.50 11.84
C GLU A 103 2.19 -5.70 11.29
N PHE A 104 1.55 -6.51 10.46
CA PHE A 104 2.22 -7.61 9.77
C PHE A 104 3.38 -7.09 8.91
N ALA A 105 3.15 -6.02 8.14
CA ALA A 105 4.19 -5.44 7.29
C ALA A 105 5.39 -4.95 8.10
N LYS A 106 5.15 -4.29 9.23
CA LYS A 106 6.22 -3.85 10.14
C LYS A 106 7.04 -5.03 10.66
N ASN A 107 6.35 -6.08 11.08
CA ASN A 107 7.01 -7.29 11.62
C ASN A 107 7.83 -8.01 10.54
N GLU A 108 7.30 -8.09 9.31
CA GLU A 108 8.04 -8.66 8.19
C GLU A 108 9.31 -7.89 7.89
N VAL A 109 9.22 -6.57 7.81
CA VAL A 109 10.39 -5.70 7.58
C VAL A 109 11.42 -5.88 8.68
N PHE A 110 10.98 -5.89 9.94
CA PHE A 110 11.87 -6.13 11.07
C PHE A 110 12.56 -7.50 10.97
N SER A 111 11.82 -8.55 10.61
CA SER A 111 12.37 -9.91 10.48
C SER A 111 13.39 -10.03 9.36
N MET A 112 13.30 -9.17 8.32
CA MET A 112 14.27 -9.11 7.23
C MET A 112 15.48 -8.21 7.52
N GLY A 113 15.58 -7.69 8.75
CA GLY A 113 16.68 -6.79 9.14
C GLY A 113 16.42 -5.33 8.81
N GLY A 114 15.20 -4.97 8.41
CA GLY A 114 14.84 -3.59 8.14
C GLY A 114 14.69 -2.77 9.43
N MET A 115 14.91 -1.49 9.32
CA MET A 115 14.78 -0.53 10.42
C MET A 115 13.66 0.47 10.18
N VAL A 116 13.38 0.78 8.92
CA VAL A 116 12.42 1.83 8.54
C VAL A 116 11.48 1.29 7.47
N LEU A 117 10.20 1.56 7.65
CA LEU A 117 9.17 1.32 6.64
C LEU A 117 8.55 2.66 6.26
N ASN A 118 8.63 3.01 4.98
CA ASN A 118 8.01 4.21 4.41
C ASN A 118 6.75 3.83 3.64
N ALA A 119 5.78 4.74 3.64
CA ALA A 119 4.54 4.60 2.87
C ALA A 119 4.16 5.94 2.26
N GLY A 120 3.63 5.92 1.03
CA GLY A 120 3.14 7.11 0.36
C GLY A 120 1.64 7.29 0.55
N ALA A 121 1.21 8.54 0.66
CA ALA A 121 -0.20 8.88 0.72
C ALA A 121 -0.43 10.23 0.03
N ILE A 122 -1.64 10.43 -0.50
CA ILE A 122 -2.01 11.77 -0.99
C ILE A 122 -1.96 12.73 0.20
N HIS A 123 -1.12 13.75 0.11
CA HIS A 123 -0.92 14.69 1.22
C HIS A 123 -2.21 15.37 1.65
N GLN A 124 -3.10 15.68 0.71
CA GLN A 124 -4.39 16.32 0.97
C GLN A 124 -5.38 15.39 1.66
N SER A 125 -5.12 14.07 1.71
CA SER A 125 -5.98 13.12 2.40
C SER A 125 -5.67 13.11 3.90
N VAL A 126 -6.33 14.01 4.64
CA VAL A 126 -6.13 14.14 6.09
C VAL A 126 -6.50 12.87 6.83
N SER A 127 -7.58 12.19 6.41
CA SER A 127 -8.02 10.95 7.06
C SER A 127 -6.98 9.82 6.94
N VAL A 128 -6.35 9.68 5.77
CA VAL A 128 -5.32 8.65 5.55
C VAL A 128 -4.06 8.99 6.35
N ARG A 129 -3.63 10.26 6.34
CA ARG A 129 -2.47 10.69 7.14
C ARG A 129 -2.69 10.43 8.63
N ASN A 130 -3.85 10.78 9.14
CA ASN A 130 -4.20 10.55 10.55
C ASN A 130 -4.20 9.06 10.89
N TRP A 131 -4.68 8.23 9.96
CA TRP A 131 -4.67 6.78 10.15
C TRP A 131 -3.24 6.25 10.25
N TYR A 132 -2.35 6.69 9.37
CA TYR A 132 -0.93 6.31 9.47
C TYR A 132 -0.31 6.78 10.78
N GLU A 133 -0.59 8.00 11.20
CA GLU A 133 -0.08 8.54 12.47
C GLU A 133 -0.52 7.72 13.66
N LYS A 134 -1.79 7.29 13.70
CA LYS A 134 -2.32 6.42 14.75
C LYS A 134 -1.63 5.06 14.78
N ASN A 135 -1.07 4.64 13.66
CA ASN A 135 -0.37 3.37 13.53
C ASN A 135 1.16 3.50 13.60
N GLY A 136 1.65 4.60 14.13
CA GLY A 136 3.06 4.78 14.45
C GLY A 136 3.91 5.41 13.36
N PHE A 137 3.30 5.89 12.29
CA PHE A 137 4.01 6.60 11.23
C PHE A 137 4.05 8.10 11.50
N LYS A 138 5.09 8.76 11.00
CA LYS A 138 5.22 10.23 11.05
C LYS A 138 5.50 10.74 9.65
N GLN A 139 5.01 11.92 9.33
CA GLN A 139 5.31 12.55 8.05
C GLN A 139 6.78 12.90 7.97
N LYS A 140 7.43 12.44 6.89
CA LYS A 140 8.85 12.64 6.64
C LYS A 140 9.09 13.75 5.61
N GLU A 141 8.37 13.72 4.50
CA GLU A 141 8.53 14.70 3.42
C GLU A 141 7.27 14.79 2.56
N ILE A 142 7.20 15.83 1.74
CA ILE A 142 6.11 16.06 0.79
C ILE A 142 6.75 16.27 -0.58
N HIS A 143 6.31 15.48 -1.56
CA HIS A 143 6.75 15.61 -2.95
C HIS A 143 5.67 16.25 -3.80
N ARG A 144 6.03 17.30 -4.54
CA ARG A 144 5.16 17.95 -5.50
C ARG A 144 5.77 17.79 -6.88
N ALA A 145 5.12 17.04 -7.74
CA ALA A 145 5.56 16.84 -9.12
C ALA A 145 4.53 17.42 -10.08
N ALA A 146 5.00 18.09 -11.14
CA ALA A 146 4.13 18.75 -12.10
C ALA A 146 3.16 17.79 -12.81
N TYR A 147 3.55 16.51 -12.94
CA TYR A 147 2.71 15.50 -13.59
C TYR A 147 1.66 14.88 -12.66
N LEU A 148 1.69 15.18 -11.37
CA LEU A 148 0.72 14.65 -10.40
C LEU A 148 -0.34 15.70 -10.07
N PRO A 149 -1.63 15.33 -10.04
CA PRO A 149 -2.71 16.25 -9.66
C PRO A 149 -2.80 16.46 -8.14
N PHE A 150 -1.88 15.90 -7.36
CA PHE A 150 -1.83 16.03 -5.91
C PHE A 150 -0.38 16.02 -5.42
N ALA A 151 -0.18 16.45 -4.17
CA ALA A 151 1.11 16.28 -3.50
C ALA A 151 1.18 14.89 -2.85
N LEU A 152 2.33 14.24 -2.95
CA LEU A 152 2.58 12.94 -2.33
C LEU A 152 3.27 13.13 -0.99
N GLY A 153 2.63 12.67 0.08
CA GLY A 153 3.23 12.66 1.42
C GLY A 153 3.95 11.34 1.66
N ILE A 154 5.17 11.39 2.17
CA ILE A 154 5.91 10.20 2.59
C ILE A 154 5.80 10.08 4.10
N MET A 155 5.19 9.00 4.55
CA MET A 155 5.06 8.65 5.96
C MET A 155 6.13 7.63 6.31
N SER A 156 6.70 7.71 7.49
CA SER A 156 7.82 6.85 7.90
C SER A 156 7.61 6.29 9.30
N CYS A 157 7.98 5.04 9.48
CA CYS A 157 7.88 4.33 10.76
C CYS A 157 9.17 3.59 11.05
N ASN A 158 9.69 3.71 12.29
CA ASN A 158 10.74 2.84 12.79
C ASN A 158 10.12 1.51 13.21
N VAL A 159 10.56 0.40 12.59
CA VAL A 159 10.00 -0.93 12.88
C VAL A 159 10.74 -1.68 13.97
N CYS A 160 11.89 -1.17 14.39
CA CYS A 160 12.74 -1.80 15.39
C CYS A 160 12.43 -1.34 16.84
N GLU A 161 11.45 -0.49 17.02
CA GLU A 161 11.02 0.01 18.35
C GLU A 161 9.83 -0.75 18.91
#